data_bab992c7142617da801b4d15d5812fc7
#
_entry.id   bab992c7142617da801b4d15d5812fc7
#
_cell.length_a   1.000
_cell.length_b   1.000
_cell.length_c   1.000
_cell.angle_alpha   90.00
_cell.angle_beta   90.00
_cell.angle_gamma   90.00
#
_symmetry.space_group_name_H-M   'P 1'
#
loop_
_entity.id
_entity.type
_entity.pdbx_description
1 polymer ?
#
loop_
_entity_poly.entity_id
_entity_poly.type
_entity_poly.pdbx_seq_one_letter_code
_entity_poly.pdbx_strand_id
1 'polypeptide(L)'
;MDIKSGVLALMLFLLPQAELKTKNGEVISVKDGDTLILKDNRDKLYKVRLADIDAPEIAQPFGRPAKRLLEDLALDKVARVNYTQVDKYGRLIGEVYLADGKMLNEEAIKAGLAWHYRVKNPHSTFLEKMEYKAWKKKLGLWVQDKPIPPWEFRRESRVPTPPSDADNMDYDLILTYGIIGYPKSRIYQWPACKDYAKNPK
;
A
#
# COMPACT_ATOMS: atom_id res chain seq x y z
N MET A 1 -61.74 -16.93 -24.08
CA MET A 1 -60.88 -15.85 -23.50
C MET A 1 -59.85 -16.53 -22.63
N ASP A 2 -58.67 -16.85 -23.22
CA ASP A 2 -57.60 -17.59 -22.53
C ASP A 2 -56.60 -16.59 -21.99
N ILE A 3 -56.55 -16.50 -20.67
CA ILE A 3 -55.54 -15.71 -19.97
C ILE A 3 -54.32 -16.64 -19.76
N LYS A 4 -53.34 -16.53 -20.66
CA LYS A 4 -52.04 -17.21 -20.47
C LYS A 4 -51.26 -16.46 -19.38
N SER A 5 -51.23 -17.05 -18.21
CA SER A 5 -50.37 -16.65 -17.10
C SER A 5 -48.92 -16.89 -17.48
N GLY A 6 -48.22 -15.84 -17.90
CA GLY A 6 -46.78 -15.85 -18.09
C GLY A 6 -46.07 -15.81 -16.72
N VAL A 7 -45.61 -16.96 -16.26
CA VAL A 7 -44.69 -17.02 -15.12
C VAL A 7 -43.33 -16.51 -15.59
N LEU A 8 -43.04 -15.27 -15.29
CA LEU A 8 -41.72 -14.68 -15.47
C LEU A 8 -40.78 -15.27 -14.40
N ALA A 9 -40.05 -16.31 -14.76
CA ALA A 9 -39.02 -16.89 -13.90
C ALA A 9 -37.89 -15.86 -13.75
N LEU A 10 -37.84 -15.16 -12.63
CA LEU A 10 -36.74 -14.29 -12.23
C LEU A 10 -35.54 -15.18 -11.88
N MET A 11 -34.71 -15.45 -12.89
CA MET A 11 -33.46 -16.16 -12.74
C MET A 11 -32.48 -15.24 -12.03
N LEU A 12 -32.44 -15.30 -10.69
CA LEU A 12 -31.42 -14.62 -9.89
C LEU A 12 -30.07 -15.28 -10.25
N PHE A 13 -29.27 -14.63 -11.09
CA PHE A 13 -27.88 -14.98 -11.30
C PHE A 13 -27.15 -14.73 -9.97
N LEU A 14 -26.99 -15.78 -9.16
CA LEU A 14 -26.04 -15.81 -8.06
C LEU A 14 -24.62 -15.74 -8.66
N LEU A 15 -24.12 -14.54 -8.81
CA LEU A 15 -22.68 -14.36 -9.11
C LEU A 15 -21.91 -15.01 -7.94
N PRO A 16 -20.93 -15.89 -8.21
CA PRO A 16 -20.14 -16.49 -7.16
C PRO A 16 -19.42 -15.36 -6.37
N GLN A 17 -19.86 -15.16 -5.15
CA GLN A 17 -19.13 -14.25 -4.25
C GLN A 17 -17.83 -14.94 -3.86
N ALA A 18 -16.72 -14.20 -3.96
CA ALA A 18 -15.42 -14.72 -3.57
C ALA A 18 -15.46 -15.09 -2.08
N GLU A 19 -15.14 -16.36 -1.79
CA GLU A 19 -15.15 -16.89 -0.43
C GLU A 19 -14.11 -16.18 0.44
N LEU A 20 -14.54 -15.66 1.59
CA LEU A 20 -13.63 -15.06 2.57
C LEU A 20 -12.81 -16.15 3.26
N LYS A 21 -11.50 -16.08 3.12
CA LYS A 21 -10.53 -16.99 3.73
C LYS A 21 -9.75 -16.27 4.81
N THR A 22 -9.29 -17.04 5.82
CA THR A 22 -8.54 -16.48 6.94
C THR A 22 -7.21 -17.22 7.12
N LYS A 23 -6.14 -16.47 7.43
CA LYS A 23 -4.86 -16.98 7.89
C LYS A 23 -4.46 -16.29 9.17
N ASN A 24 -3.99 -17.08 10.15
CA ASN A 24 -3.37 -16.55 11.37
C ASN A 24 -1.89 -16.92 11.37
N GLY A 25 -1.07 -16.05 11.94
CA GLY A 25 0.36 -16.30 12.08
C GLY A 25 1.08 -15.10 12.67
N GLU A 26 2.38 -15.24 12.81
CA GLU A 26 3.28 -14.19 13.26
C GLU A 26 3.81 -13.38 12.08
N VAL A 27 3.86 -12.07 12.21
CA VAL A 27 4.49 -11.19 11.22
C VAL A 27 6.00 -11.21 11.45
N ILE A 28 6.73 -11.91 10.59
CA ILE A 28 8.18 -12.09 10.73
C ILE A 28 9.02 -11.11 9.90
N SER A 29 8.41 -10.37 9.00
CA SER A 29 9.10 -9.37 8.16
C SER A 29 8.12 -8.40 7.54
N VAL A 30 8.51 -7.14 7.46
CA VAL A 30 7.82 -6.10 6.68
C VAL A 30 8.71 -5.74 5.49
N LYS A 31 8.16 -5.76 4.27
CA LYS A 31 8.91 -5.48 3.04
C LYS A 31 8.88 -3.99 2.69
N ASP A 32 7.69 -3.41 2.76
CA ASP A 32 7.39 -2.01 2.47
C ASP A 32 6.16 -1.55 3.27
N GLY A 33 5.58 -0.40 2.95
CA GLY A 33 4.46 0.19 3.69
C GLY A 33 3.11 -0.52 3.53
N ASP A 34 3.02 -1.58 2.71
CA ASP A 34 1.78 -2.34 2.50
C ASP A 34 1.99 -3.84 2.25
N THR A 35 3.21 -4.32 2.42
CA THR A 35 3.56 -5.74 2.17
C THR A 35 4.35 -6.32 3.34
N LEU A 36 3.89 -7.45 3.87
CA LEU A 36 4.52 -8.17 4.96
C LEU A 36 4.60 -9.68 4.71
N ILE A 37 5.36 -10.39 5.55
CA ILE A 37 5.46 -11.84 5.57
C ILE A 37 4.85 -12.35 6.87
N LEU A 38 3.84 -13.20 6.73
CA LEU A 38 3.20 -13.93 7.81
C LEU A 38 3.72 -15.36 7.84
N LYS A 39 4.07 -15.87 9.02
CA LYS A 39 4.45 -17.26 9.26
C LYS A 39 3.37 -17.95 10.10
N ASP A 40 2.76 -19.02 9.60
CA ASP A 40 1.76 -19.77 10.34
C ASP A 40 2.39 -20.76 11.34
N ASN A 41 1.57 -21.43 12.12
CA ASN A 41 1.99 -22.42 13.12
C ASN A 41 2.61 -23.72 12.56
N ARG A 42 2.69 -23.85 11.23
CA ARG A 42 3.37 -24.94 10.51
C ARG A 42 4.62 -24.43 9.80
N ASP A 43 5.16 -23.28 10.21
CA ASP A 43 6.29 -22.59 9.59
C ASP A 43 6.12 -22.22 8.11
N LYS A 44 4.88 -22.28 7.59
CA LYS A 44 4.59 -21.87 6.23
C LYS A 44 4.52 -20.36 6.13
N LEU A 45 5.23 -19.82 5.13
CA LEU A 45 5.31 -18.39 4.88
C LEU A 45 4.24 -17.94 3.86
N TYR A 46 3.61 -16.81 4.16
CA TYR A 46 2.65 -16.15 3.28
C TYR A 46 3.08 -14.71 3.07
N LYS A 47 3.25 -14.33 1.82
CA LYS A 47 3.41 -12.92 1.46
C LYS A 47 2.02 -12.28 1.42
N VAL A 48 1.83 -11.23 2.20
CA VAL A 48 0.54 -10.53 2.35
C VAL A 48 0.71 -9.11 1.83
N ARG A 49 -0.20 -8.69 0.95
CA ARG A 49 -0.37 -7.31 0.53
C ARG A 49 -1.65 -6.76 1.14
N LEU A 50 -1.56 -5.66 1.84
CA LEU A 50 -2.72 -5.00 2.43
C LEU A 50 -3.69 -4.57 1.32
N ALA A 51 -4.94 -4.99 1.45
CA ALA A 51 -5.99 -4.70 0.47
C ALA A 51 -6.41 -3.22 0.52
N ASP A 52 -6.89 -2.71 -0.61
CA ASP A 52 -7.53 -1.41 -0.80
C ASP A 52 -6.67 -0.19 -0.42
N ILE A 53 -5.39 -0.40 -0.13
CA ILE A 53 -4.42 0.68 0.09
C ILE A 53 -3.21 0.53 -0.83
N ASP A 54 -2.48 1.63 -1.01
CA ASP A 54 -1.20 1.64 -1.72
C ASP A 54 -0.26 2.60 -0.99
N ALA A 55 0.81 2.06 -0.42
CA ALA A 55 1.79 2.85 0.30
C ALA A 55 2.88 3.38 -0.63
N PRO A 56 3.54 4.49 -0.29
CA PRO A 56 4.68 4.95 -1.06
C PRO A 56 5.73 3.86 -1.21
N GLU A 57 6.31 3.74 -2.39
CA GLU A 57 7.46 2.87 -2.63
C GLU A 57 8.63 3.27 -1.73
N ILE A 58 9.54 2.34 -1.42
CA ILE A 58 10.70 2.63 -0.53
C ILE A 58 11.52 3.82 -1.04
N ALA A 59 11.60 3.99 -2.36
CA ALA A 59 12.31 5.11 -2.99
C ALA A 59 11.49 6.42 -3.06
N GLN A 60 10.21 6.39 -2.70
CA GLN A 60 9.40 7.60 -2.62
C GLN A 60 9.55 8.30 -1.26
N PRO A 61 9.27 9.62 -1.19
CA PRO A 61 9.02 10.29 0.07
C PRO A 61 7.99 9.52 0.89
N PHE A 62 8.24 9.35 2.18
CA PHE A 62 7.41 8.58 3.12
C PHE A 62 7.35 7.06 2.90
N GLY A 63 8.04 6.47 1.91
CA GLY A 63 8.09 5.01 1.75
C GLY A 63 8.73 4.29 2.95
N ARG A 64 9.86 4.79 3.43
CA ARG A 64 10.50 4.25 4.66
C ARG A 64 9.70 4.52 5.92
N PRO A 65 9.16 5.73 6.17
CA PRO A 65 8.20 5.95 7.25
C PRO A 65 6.99 5.01 7.22
N ALA A 66 6.42 4.74 6.04
CA ALA A 66 5.31 3.78 5.89
C ALA A 66 5.72 2.36 6.29
N LYS A 67 6.89 1.90 5.82
CA LYS A 67 7.45 0.61 6.25
C LYS A 67 7.65 0.56 7.76
N ARG A 68 8.29 1.57 8.34
CA ARG A 68 8.55 1.64 9.79
C ARG A 68 7.27 1.60 10.61
N LEU A 69 6.21 2.29 10.18
CA LEU A 69 4.91 2.20 10.84
C LEU A 69 4.42 0.75 10.93
N LEU A 70 4.48 -0.02 9.85
CA LEU A 70 4.07 -1.42 9.87
C LEU A 70 5.00 -2.29 10.72
N GLU A 71 6.30 -2.01 10.73
CA GLU A 71 7.26 -2.68 11.62
C GLU A 71 6.90 -2.43 13.09
N ASP A 72 6.71 -1.19 13.49
CA ASP A 72 6.38 -0.80 14.88
C ASP A 72 5.04 -1.40 15.33
N LEU A 73 4.06 -1.47 14.43
CA LEU A 73 2.75 -2.00 14.74
C LEU A 73 2.71 -3.52 14.79
N ALA A 74 3.38 -4.21 13.86
CA ALA A 74 3.09 -5.61 13.56
C ALA A 74 4.28 -6.58 13.63
N LEU A 75 5.53 -6.12 13.53
CA LEU A 75 6.68 -7.03 13.53
C LEU A 75 6.71 -7.83 14.83
N ASP A 76 6.98 -9.13 14.72
CA ASP A 76 7.02 -10.12 15.80
C ASP A 76 5.69 -10.25 16.59
N LYS A 77 4.57 -9.82 15.98
CA LYS A 77 3.24 -9.95 16.57
C LYS A 77 2.37 -10.92 15.78
N VAL A 78 1.44 -11.55 16.50
CA VAL A 78 0.40 -12.39 15.86
C VAL A 78 -0.61 -11.51 15.17
N ALA A 79 -0.91 -11.87 13.91
CA ALA A 79 -1.91 -11.20 13.09
C ALA A 79 -2.85 -12.21 12.43
N ARG A 80 -4.05 -11.73 12.12
CA ARG A 80 -5.06 -12.43 11.32
C ARG A 80 -5.22 -11.71 9.99
N VAL A 81 -5.11 -12.45 8.89
CA VAL A 81 -5.32 -11.96 7.53
C VAL A 81 -6.64 -12.51 7.00
N ASN A 82 -7.58 -11.63 6.71
CA ASN A 82 -8.80 -11.95 5.97
C ASN A 82 -8.58 -11.61 4.49
N TYR A 83 -8.75 -12.59 3.58
CA TYR A 83 -8.48 -12.40 2.16
C TYR A 83 -9.49 -13.16 1.30
N THR A 84 -9.77 -12.65 0.11
CA THR A 84 -10.63 -13.30 -0.89
C THR A 84 -9.88 -13.74 -2.13
N GLN A 85 -8.67 -13.23 -2.33
CA GLN A 85 -7.90 -13.48 -3.56
C GLN A 85 -6.41 -13.60 -3.29
N VAL A 86 -5.75 -14.33 -4.18
CA VAL A 86 -4.28 -14.41 -4.29
C VAL A 86 -3.90 -13.81 -5.63
N ASP A 87 -2.94 -12.91 -5.65
CA ASP A 87 -2.52 -12.30 -6.90
C ASP A 87 -1.58 -13.20 -7.71
N LYS A 88 -1.22 -12.75 -8.92
CA LYS A 88 -0.32 -13.47 -9.83
C LYS A 88 1.09 -13.67 -9.29
N TYR A 89 1.46 -12.98 -8.22
CA TYR A 89 2.76 -13.10 -7.53
C TYR A 89 2.67 -13.98 -6.28
N GLY A 90 1.53 -14.63 -6.03
CA GLY A 90 1.30 -15.48 -4.87
C GLY A 90 1.05 -14.72 -3.57
N ARG A 91 0.75 -13.40 -3.61
CA ARG A 91 0.44 -12.62 -2.42
C ARG A 91 -1.03 -12.76 -2.05
N LEU A 92 -1.31 -12.97 -0.76
CA LEU A 92 -2.65 -12.84 -0.22
C LEU A 92 -3.01 -11.35 -0.23
N ILE A 93 -4.10 -10.98 -0.89
CA ILE A 93 -4.62 -9.61 -0.88
C ILE A 93 -5.69 -9.54 0.19
N GLY A 94 -5.40 -8.88 1.31
CA GLY A 94 -6.29 -8.97 2.46
C GLY A 94 -6.20 -7.82 3.46
N GLU A 95 -7.14 -7.87 4.40
CA GLU A 95 -7.18 -7.03 5.59
C GLU A 95 -6.40 -7.71 6.71
N VAL A 96 -5.53 -6.98 7.38
CA VAL A 96 -4.66 -7.51 8.42
C VAL A 96 -5.04 -6.93 9.77
N TYR A 97 -5.44 -7.81 10.69
CA TYR A 97 -5.88 -7.47 12.03
C TYR A 97 -4.89 -7.95 13.07
N LEU A 98 -4.53 -7.07 13.99
CA LEU A 98 -3.73 -7.40 15.18
C LEU A 98 -4.63 -7.93 16.30
N ALA A 99 -4.01 -8.52 17.32
CA ALA A 99 -4.74 -9.07 18.48
C ALA A 99 -5.52 -8.03 19.28
N ASP A 100 -5.09 -6.76 19.25
CA ASP A 100 -5.77 -5.62 19.89
C ASP A 100 -6.94 -5.07 19.05
N GLY A 101 -7.26 -5.70 17.93
CA GLY A 101 -8.35 -5.32 17.02
C GLY A 101 -8.00 -4.25 15.99
N LYS A 102 -6.79 -3.67 16.03
CA LYS A 102 -6.37 -2.72 15.02
C LYS A 102 -6.25 -3.37 13.65
N MET A 103 -6.72 -2.70 12.62
CA MET A 103 -6.54 -3.08 11.22
C MET A 103 -5.39 -2.28 10.60
N LEU A 104 -4.32 -2.97 10.19
CA LEU A 104 -3.11 -2.31 9.65
C LEU A 104 -3.41 -1.43 8.44
N ASN A 105 -4.34 -1.88 7.57
CA ASN A 105 -4.79 -1.10 6.41
C ASN A 105 -5.32 0.29 6.82
N GLU A 106 -6.11 0.35 7.89
CA GLU A 106 -6.62 1.62 8.42
C GLU A 106 -5.53 2.46 9.08
N GLU A 107 -4.66 1.84 9.87
CA GLU A 107 -3.62 2.57 10.60
C GLU A 107 -2.65 3.25 9.62
N ALA A 108 -2.33 2.61 8.48
CA ALA A 108 -1.52 3.21 7.42
C ALA A 108 -2.19 4.45 6.81
N ILE A 109 -3.50 4.39 6.53
CA ILE A 109 -4.29 5.54 6.03
C ILE A 109 -4.40 6.63 7.08
N LYS A 110 -4.73 6.28 8.34
CA LYS A 110 -4.89 7.24 9.45
C LYS A 110 -3.61 8.03 9.72
N ALA A 111 -2.46 7.37 9.60
CA ALA A 111 -1.14 7.99 9.75
C ALA A 111 -0.75 8.88 8.54
N GLY A 112 -1.52 8.85 7.44
CA GLY A 112 -1.18 9.53 6.21
C GLY A 112 0.02 8.89 5.50
N LEU A 113 0.21 7.57 5.64
CA LEU A 113 1.34 6.82 5.09
C LEU A 113 0.92 5.81 4.02
N ALA A 114 -0.34 5.88 3.58
CA ALA A 114 -0.86 5.16 2.42
C ALA A 114 -2.00 5.95 1.78
N TRP A 115 -2.23 5.69 0.49
CA TRP A 115 -3.42 6.11 -0.25
C TRP A 115 -4.51 5.04 -0.18
N HIS A 116 -5.77 5.44 -0.19
CA HIS A 116 -6.88 4.56 -0.53
C HIS A 116 -6.82 4.22 -2.03
N TYR A 117 -6.60 2.94 -2.34
CA TYR A 117 -6.47 2.46 -3.72
C TYR A 117 -7.85 2.17 -4.34
N ARG A 118 -8.48 3.18 -4.92
CA ARG A 118 -9.87 3.17 -5.41
C ARG A 118 -10.13 2.30 -6.64
N VAL A 119 -9.10 1.81 -7.32
CA VAL A 119 -9.26 1.05 -8.58
C VAL A 119 -10.05 -0.24 -8.37
N LYS A 120 -9.90 -0.89 -7.22
CA LYS A 120 -10.59 -2.15 -6.90
C LYS A 120 -11.83 -1.97 -6.01
N ASN A 121 -11.85 -0.94 -5.20
CA ASN A 121 -12.93 -0.65 -4.28
C ASN A 121 -13.26 0.85 -4.27
N PRO A 122 -13.90 1.36 -5.36
CA PRO A 122 -14.18 2.80 -5.50
C PRO A 122 -15.19 3.31 -4.45
N HIS A 123 -15.90 2.40 -3.76
CA HIS A 123 -16.99 2.73 -2.84
C HIS A 123 -16.65 2.50 -1.37
N SER A 124 -15.40 2.26 -1.00
CA SER A 124 -15.00 2.22 0.41
C SER A 124 -15.05 3.62 1.03
N THR A 125 -16.26 4.05 1.38
CA THR A 125 -16.49 5.34 2.04
C THR A 125 -15.76 5.49 3.36
N PHE A 126 -15.38 4.35 3.97
CA PHE A 126 -14.71 4.31 5.26
C PHE A 126 -13.23 4.70 5.15
N LEU A 127 -12.46 4.04 4.27
CA LEU A 127 -11.05 4.38 4.00
C LEU A 127 -10.91 5.79 3.41
N GLU A 128 -11.83 6.19 2.54
CA GLU A 128 -11.88 7.53 1.97
C GLU A 128 -12.04 8.62 3.05
N LYS A 129 -12.93 8.40 4.03
CA LYS A 129 -13.09 9.33 5.15
C LYS A 129 -11.84 9.42 6.01
N MET A 130 -11.11 8.32 6.20
CA MET A 130 -9.85 8.31 6.94
C MET A 130 -8.75 9.06 6.17
N GLU A 131 -8.61 8.78 4.88
CA GLU A 131 -7.67 9.49 4.00
C GLU A 131 -7.94 11.01 4.02
N TYR A 132 -9.20 11.41 3.86
CA TYR A 132 -9.58 12.82 3.94
C TYR A 132 -9.20 13.46 5.29
N LYS A 133 -9.41 12.75 6.42
CA LYS A 133 -9.02 13.24 7.74
C LYS A 133 -7.50 13.40 7.86
N ALA A 134 -6.72 12.45 7.34
CA ALA A 134 -5.26 12.51 7.33
C ALA A 134 -4.78 13.69 6.46
N TRP A 135 -5.36 13.85 5.27
CA TRP A 135 -5.09 14.97 4.38
C TRP A 135 -5.40 16.32 5.02
N LYS A 136 -6.58 16.49 5.61
CA LYS A 136 -6.99 17.73 6.28
C LYS A 136 -6.05 18.12 7.42
N LYS A 137 -5.50 17.12 8.13
CA LYS A 137 -4.54 17.31 9.22
C LYS A 137 -3.08 17.42 8.75
N LYS A 138 -2.83 17.32 7.45
CA LYS A 138 -1.48 17.29 6.85
C LYS A 138 -0.57 16.23 7.49
N LEU A 139 -1.10 15.01 7.72
CA LEU A 139 -0.32 13.91 8.29
C LEU A 139 0.50 13.19 7.22
N GLY A 140 1.68 12.72 7.60
CA GLY A 140 2.53 11.91 6.75
C GLY A 140 2.78 12.55 5.38
N LEU A 141 2.51 11.80 4.31
CA LEU A 141 2.70 12.25 2.92
C LEU A 141 1.90 13.52 2.55
N TRP A 142 0.83 13.82 3.31
CA TRP A 142 -0.06 14.96 3.06
C TRP A 142 0.53 16.31 3.51
N VAL A 143 1.74 16.36 4.08
CA VAL A 143 2.48 17.62 4.27
C VAL A 143 3.01 18.17 2.95
N GLN A 144 3.11 17.34 1.91
CA GLN A 144 3.55 17.72 0.58
C GLN A 144 2.41 18.44 -0.16
N ASP A 145 2.73 19.48 -0.92
CA ASP A 145 1.72 20.19 -1.74
C ASP A 145 1.12 19.31 -2.82
N LYS A 146 1.93 18.45 -3.44
CA LYS A 146 1.53 17.55 -4.52
C LYS A 146 2.15 16.17 -4.34
N PRO A 147 1.66 15.37 -3.38
CA PRO A 147 2.19 14.01 -3.18
C PRO A 147 1.86 13.15 -4.41
N ILE A 148 2.86 12.44 -4.93
CA ILE A 148 2.70 11.54 -6.07
C ILE A 148 2.22 10.17 -5.55
N PRO A 149 1.09 9.65 -6.03
CA PRO A 149 0.64 8.32 -5.63
C PRO A 149 1.55 7.22 -6.19
N PRO A 150 1.69 6.07 -5.48
CA PRO A 150 2.61 5.00 -5.86
C PRO A 150 2.38 4.45 -7.27
N TRP A 151 1.12 4.36 -7.72
CA TRP A 151 0.82 3.88 -9.08
C TRP A 151 1.30 4.84 -10.18
N GLU A 152 1.36 6.13 -9.93
CA GLU A 152 1.96 7.12 -10.84
C GLU A 152 3.48 7.03 -10.80
N PHE A 153 4.05 6.98 -9.62
CA PHE A 153 5.49 6.80 -9.42
C PHE A 153 6.01 5.55 -10.15
N ARG A 154 5.33 4.39 -10.01
CA ARG A 154 5.69 3.16 -10.73
C ARG A 154 5.55 3.30 -12.25
N ARG A 155 4.64 4.11 -12.74
CA ARG A 155 4.48 4.38 -14.18
C ARG A 155 5.64 5.23 -14.70
N GLU A 156 6.03 6.23 -13.94
CA GLU A 156 7.12 7.16 -14.30
C GLU A 156 8.50 6.52 -14.13
N SER A 157 8.71 5.70 -13.10
CA SER A 157 9.96 4.99 -12.85
C SER A 157 10.24 3.82 -13.81
N ARG A 158 9.34 3.53 -14.74
CA ARG A 158 9.65 2.66 -15.91
C ARG A 158 10.51 3.34 -16.96
N VAL A 159 10.89 4.60 -16.77
CA VAL A 159 11.96 5.29 -17.50
C VAL A 159 13.32 4.76 -17.03
N PRO A 160 14.36 4.62 -17.89
CA PRO A 160 15.50 3.72 -17.68
C PRO A 160 16.31 3.99 -16.41
N THR A 161 16.91 2.89 -15.93
CA THR A 161 17.89 2.72 -14.83
C THR A 161 18.48 4.02 -14.26
N PRO A 162 18.42 4.24 -12.93
CA PRO A 162 19.17 5.34 -12.32
C PRO A 162 20.65 5.23 -12.70
N PRO A 163 21.35 6.38 -12.84
CA PRO A 163 22.76 6.36 -13.15
C PRO A 163 23.55 5.56 -12.12
N SER A 164 24.70 5.01 -12.54
CA SER A 164 25.58 4.11 -11.77
C SER A 164 26.14 4.69 -10.46
N ASP A 165 25.79 5.89 -10.12
CA ASP A 165 26.17 6.63 -8.89
C ASP A 165 25.14 6.51 -7.77
N ALA A 166 24.16 5.61 -7.89
CA ALA A 166 23.22 5.28 -6.81
C ALA A 166 23.93 4.87 -5.51
N ASP A 167 25.15 4.35 -5.62
CA ASP A 167 25.99 3.95 -4.49
C ASP A 167 26.54 5.15 -3.67
N ASN A 168 26.41 6.40 -4.17
CA ASN A 168 26.86 7.62 -3.52
C ASN A 168 25.70 8.50 -3.00
N MET A 169 24.50 7.96 -2.88
CA MET A 169 23.36 8.71 -2.33
C MET A 169 23.47 8.85 -0.82
N ASP A 170 23.22 10.07 -0.32
CA ASP A 170 23.12 10.34 1.11
C ASP A 170 21.78 9.81 1.65
N TYR A 171 21.83 8.55 2.10
CA TYR A 171 20.64 7.82 2.59
C TYR A 171 20.07 8.42 3.88
N ASP A 172 20.83 9.18 4.66
CA ASP A 172 20.35 9.75 5.92
C ASP A 172 19.35 10.91 5.67
N LEU A 173 19.60 11.72 4.65
CA LEU A 173 18.64 12.74 4.22
C LEU A 173 17.39 12.14 3.57
N ILE A 174 17.56 11.07 2.80
CA ILE A 174 16.45 10.30 2.21
C ILE A 174 15.55 9.70 3.29
N LEU A 175 16.14 9.20 4.39
CA LEU A 175 15.43 8.58 5.50
C LEU A 175 14.44 9.54 6.19
N THR A 176 14.79 10.80 6.28
CA THR A 176 14.01 11.77 7.05
C THR A 176 12.95 12.47 6.21
N TYR A 177 13.23 12.77 4.94
CA TYR A 177 12.39 13.64 4.12
C TYR A 177 12.01 13.08 2.75
N GLY A 178 12.51 11.90 2.39
CA GLY A 178 12.29 11.32 1.07
C GLY A 178 12.94 12.11 -0.09
N ILE A 179 13.99 12.84 0.20
CA ILE A 179 14.71 13.66 -0.78
C ILE A 179 15.91 12.85 -1.29
N ILE A 180 16.11 12.82 -2.61
CA ILE A 180 17.34 12.29 -3.20
C ILE A 180 18.36 13.41 -3.29
N GLY A 181 19.47 13.23 -2.57
CA GLY A 181 20.63 14.11 -2.65
C GLY A 181 21.69 13.58 -3.62
N TYR A 182 22.27 14.44 -4.41
CA TYR A 182 23.45 14.14 -5.23
C TYR A 182 24.68 14.80 -4.58
N PRO A 183 25.49 14.06 -3.78
CA PRO A 183 26.55 14.62 -2.94
C PRO A 183 27.57 15.45 -3.71
N LYS A 184 27.91 15.04 -4.94
CA LYS A 184 28.88 15.74 -5.79
C LYS A 184 28.37 17.08 -6.30
N SER A 185 27.09 17.21 -6.61
CA SER A 185 26.47 18.43 -7.13
C SER A 185 25.78 19.27 -6.06
N ARG A 186 25.57 18.71 -4.85
CA ARG A 186 24.79 19.30 -3.76
C ARG A 186 23.34 19.64 -4.19
N ILE A 187 22.83 18.94 -5.17
CA ILE A 187 21.46 19.10 -5.66
C ILE A 187 20.58 18.05 -4.99
N TYR A 188 19.46 18.50 -4.44
CA TYR A 188 18.44 17.67 -3.82
C TYR A 188 17.18 17.73 -4.68
N GLN A 189 16.65 16.59 -5.05
CA GLN A 189 15.46 16.51 -5.88
C GLN A 189 14.36 15.68 -5.21
N TRP A 190 13.15 16.17 -5.30
CA TRP A 190 11.95 15.46 -4.89
C TRP A 190 11.46 14.56 -6.04
N PRO A 191 10.83 13.42 -5.78
CA PRO A 191 10.24 12.59 -6.82
C PRO A 191 9.23 13.32 -7.73
N ALA A 192 8.61 14.40 -7.22
CA ALA A 192 7.72 15.28 -7.98
C ALA A 192 8.43 16.30 -8.87
N CYS A 193 9.76 16.43 -8.77
CA CYS A 193 10.51 17.34 -9.63
C CYS A 193 10.56 16.78 -11.06
N LYS A 194 10.34 17.67 -12.03
CA LYS A 194 10.34 17.34 -13.47
C LYS A 194 11.64 16.68 -13.95
N ASP A 195 12.73 16.89 -13.21
CA ASP A 195 14.06 16.41 -13.51
C ASP A 195 14.58 15.37 -12.50
N TYR A 196 13.69 14.78 -11.68
CA TYR A 196 14.04 13.81 -10.64
C TYR A 196 14.85 12.60 -11.17
N ALA A 197 14.61 12.18 -12.42
CA ALA A 197 15.32 11.09 -13.08
C ALA A 197 16.35 11.55 -14.11
N LYS A 198 16.57 12.87 -14.25
CA LYS A 198 17.56 13.41 -15.17
C LYS A 198 18.81 13.74 -14.40
N ASN A 199 19.98 13.24 -14.85
CA ASN A 199 21.28 13.67 -14.36
C ASN A 199 21.35 15.19 -14.36
N PRO A 200 21.62 15.85 -13.23
CA PRO A 200 21.99 17.25 -13.26
C PRO A 200 23.32 17.35 -14.05
N LYS A 201 23.29 18.16 -15.09
CA LYS A 201 24.51 18.50 -15.83
C LYS A 201 25.47 19.24 -14.95
#